data_80d47027b9b9745aa0d9096814f42916
#
_entry.id   80d47027b9b9745aa0d9096814f42916
#
_cell.length_a   1.000
_cell.length_b   1.000
_cell.length_c   1.000
_cell.angle_alpha   90.00
_cell.angle_beta   90.00
_cell.angle_gamma   90.00
#
_symmetry.space_group_name_H-M   'P 1'
#
loop_
_entity.id
_entity.type
_entity.pdbx_description
1 polymer ?
#
loop_
_entity_poly.entity_id
_entity_poly.type
_entity_poly.pdbx_seq_one_letter_code
_entity_poly.pdbx_strand_id
1 'polypeptide(L)'
;KLPFFFEKTIGDLSKVATPLILVTLGGYFTFSTVNGHFKQLFITILGKLLLIPAIFIPIAIFLGFKNAELACLIALFAAPTAVTSFTMAKQMNGDAELSGHIVIFTSALSIISLFFWIFILKQMGFM
;
A
#
# COMPACT_ATOMS: atom_id res chain seq x y z
N LYS A 1 -33.21 -12.56 -5.53
CA LYS A 1 -32.71 -11.19 -5.68
C LYS A 1 -33.16 -10.36 -4.49
N LEU A 2 -32.23 -9.71 -3.81
CA LEU A 2 -32.55 -8.78 -2.75
C LEU A 2 -33.30 -7.55 -3.32
N PRO A 3 -34.30 -6.98 -2.62
CA PRO A 3 -34.93 -5.74 -3.04
C PRO A 3 -33.88 -4.65 -3.26
N PHE A 4 -34.05 -3.84 -4.27
CA PHE A 4 -33.15 -2.73 -4.65
C PHE A 4 -32.77 -1.82 -3.47
N PHE A 5 -33.69 -1.66 -2.53
CA PHE A 5 -33.46 -0.88 -1.31
C PHE A 5 -32.37 -1.47 -0.41
N PHE A 6 -32.37 -2.77 -0.21
CA PHE A 6 -31.34 -3.46 0.60
C PHE A 6 -29.97 -3.46 -0.09
N GLU A 7 -29.94 -3.66 -1.39
CA GLU A 7 -28.70 -3.66 -2.17
C GLU A 7 -28.02 -2.28 -2.14
N LYS A 8 -28.80 -1.22 -2.25
CA LYS A 8 -28.33 0.16 -2.14
C LYS A 8 -27.83 0.47 -0.73
N THR A 9 -28.55 0.07 0.31
CA THR A 9 -28.17 0.31 1.69
C THR A 9 -26.87 -0.40 2.05
N ILE A 10 -26.71 -1.66 1.65
CA ILE A 10 -25.48 -2.43 1.87
C ILE A 10 -24.32 -1.79 1.10
N GLY A 11 -24.54 -1.36 -0.13
CA GLY A 11 -23.54 -0.66 -0.92
C GLY A 11 -23.08 0.66 -0.29
N ASP A 12 -23.98 1.43 0.26
CA ASP A 12 -23.66 2.69 0.92
C ASP A 12 -22.95 2.48 2.27
N LEU A 13 -23.35 1.46 3.04
CA LEU A 13 -22.60 1.06 4.24
C LEU A 13 -21.16 0.61 3.90
N SER A 14 -21.00 -0.15 2.82
CA SER A 14 -19.68 -0.61 2.37
C SER A 14 -18.76 0.56 2.03
N LYS A 15 -19.28 1.63 1.45
CA LYS A 15 -18.50 2.83 1.12
C LYS A 15 -17.99 3.59 2.35
N VAL A 16 -18.68 3.48 3.48
CA VAL A 16 -18.27 4.13 4.73
C VAL A 16 -17.14 3.36 5.43
N ALA A 17 -16.98 2.08 5.16
CA ALA A 17 -15.97 1.24 5.81
C ALA A 17 -14.54 1.79 5.65
N THR A 18 -14.15 2.14 4.44
CA THR A 18 -12.79 2.65 4.16
C THR A 18 -12.49 3.99 4.86
N PRO A 19 -13.35 5.04 4.77
CA PRO A 19 -13.15 6.26 5.54
C PRO A 19 -13.11 6.04 7.04
N LEU A 20 -13.95 5.15 7.56
CA LEU A 20 -13.99 4.84 8.98
C LEU A 20 -12.69 4.19 9.47
N ILE A 21 -12.15 3.24 8.71
CA ILE A 21 -10.86 2.61 9.02
C ILE A 21 -9.72 3.65 8.98
N LEU A 22 -9.74 4.58 8.02
CA LEU A 22 -8.73 5.64 7.93
C LEU A 22 -8.79 6.60 9.13
N VAL A 23 -9.98 6.97 9.58
CA VAL A 23 -10.16 7.79 10.78
C VAL A 23 -9.65 7.06 12.02
N THR A 24 -10.00 5.77 12.16
CA THR A 24 -9.53 4.94 13.27
C THR A 24 -8.01 4.80 13.25
N LEU A 25 -7.43 4.59 12.07
CA LEU A 25 -5.99 4.50 11.89
C LEU A 25 -5.29 5.80 12.29
N GLY A 26 -5.85 6.96 11.90
CA GLY A 26 -5.35 8.27 12.31
C GLY A 26 -5.39 8.48 13.82
N GLY A 27 -6.44 8.00 14.49
CA GLY A 27 -6.57 8.06 15.94
C GLY A 27 -5.57 7.17 16.70
N TYR A 28 -5.10 6.09 16.10
CA TYR A 28 -4.06 5.23 16.67
C TYR A 28 -2.63 5.74 16.41
N PHE A 29 -2.50 6.78 15.59
CA PHE A 29 -1.18 7.31 15.25
C PHE A 29 -0.58 8.13 16.39
N THR A 30 0.52 7.65 16.96
CA THR A 30 1.29 8.33 18.00
C THR A 30 2.74 8.48 17.57
N PHE A 31 3.25 9.70 17.55
CA PHE A 31 4.65 9.97 17.18
C PHE A 31 5.67 9.38 18.15
N SER A 32 5.29 9.18 19.41
CA SER A 32 6.19 8.60 20.42
C SER A 32 6.56 7.15 20.14
N THR A 33 5.64 6.39 19.58
CA THR A 33 5.84 4.97 19.28
C THR A 33 6.66 4.75 18.01
N VAL A 34 6.67 5.73 17.09
CA VAL A 34 7.52 5.70 15.89
C VAL A 34 8.99 5.54 16.26
N ASN A 35 9.45 6.21 17.31
CA ASN A 35 10.85 6.12 17.76
C ASN A 35 11.24 4.72 18.26
N GLY A 36 10.31 3.96 18.85
CA GLY A 36 10.56 2.59 19.30
C GLY A 36 10.67 1.58 18.16
N HIS A 37 9.98 1.80 17.07
CA HIS A 37 9.90 0.87 15.93
C HIS A 37 10.51 1.42 14.64
N PHE A 38 11.27 2.52 14.72
CA PHE A 38 11.83 3.22 13.56
C PHE A 38 12.65 2.31 12.64
N LYS A 39 13.47 1.44 13.21
CA LYS A 39 14.30 0.51 12.43
C LYS A 39 13.46 -0.50 11.65
N GLN A 40 12.42 -1.05 12.28
CA GLN A 40 11.51 -2.00 11.65
C GLN A 40 10.68 -1.33 10.56
N LEU A 41 10.17 -0.13 10.83
CA LEU A 41 9.46 0.71 9.86
C LEU A 41 10.32 0.99 8.63
N PHE A 42 11.54 1.47 8.85
CA PHE A 42 12.45 1.84 7.77
C PHE A 42 12.81 0.65 6.88
N ILE A 43 13.13 -0.51 7.49
CA ILE A 43 13.43 -1.74 6.74
C ILE A 43 12.22 -2.20 5.94
N THR A 44 11.03 -2.18 6.51
CA THR A 44 9.80 -2.61 5.83
C THR A 44 9.43 -1.69 4.68
N ILE A 45 9.53 -0.39 4.87
CA ILE A 45 9.23 0.62 3.84
C ILE A 45 10.21 0.52 2.68
N LEU A 46 11.52 0.49 2.98
CA LEU A 46 12.55 0.32 1.95
C LEU A 46 12.41 -1.00 1.21
N GLY A 47 12.20 -2.09 1.96
CA GLY A 47 12.00 -3.41 1.36
C GLY A 47 10.82 -3.43 0.41
N LYS A 48 9.69 -2.88 0.81
CA LYS A 48 8.48 -2.90 0.00
C LYS A 48 8.53 -1.93 -1.19
N LEU A 49 8.95 -0.69 -0.98
CA LEU A 49 8.86 0.34 -2.02
C LEU A 49 10.07 0.37 -2.96
N LEU A 50 11.20 -0.15 -2.53
CA LEU A 50 12.43 -0.14 -3.32
C LEU A 50 12.86 -1.55 -3.74
N LEU A 51 12.98 -2.46 -2.80
CA LEU A 51 13.60 -3.78 -3.02
C LEU A 51 12.69 -4.69 -3.85
N ILE A 52 11.40 -4.74 -3.56
CA ILE A 52 10.45 -5.54 -4.32
C ILE A 52 10.35 -5.07 -5.77
N PRO A 53 10.08 -3.81 -6.10
CA PRO A 53 10.11 -3.34 -7.47
C PRO A 53 11.48 -3.55 -8.15
N ALA A 54 12.58 -3.30 -7.44
CA ALA A 54 13.93 -3.46 -7.99
C ALA A 54 14.26 -4.89 -8.43
N ILE A 55 13.65 -5.89 -7.79
CA ILE A 55 13.83 -7.30 -8.16
C ILE A 55 12.85 -7.70 -9.27
N PHE A 56 11.57 -7.37 -9.11
CA PHE A 56 10.52 -7.87 -9.99
C PHE A 56 10.41 -7.12 -11.33
N ILE A 57 10.75 -5.82 -11.37
CA ILE A 57 10.72 -5.05 -12.63
C ILE A 57 11.73 -5.58 -13.65
N PRO A 58 13.01 -5.83 -13.32
CA PRO A 58 13.95 -6.44 -14.27
C PRO A 58 13.50 -7.83 -14.73
N ILE A 59 12.93 -8.63 -13.85
CA ILE A 59 12.38 -9.95 -14.19
C ILE A 59 11.22 -9.79 -15.18
N ALA A 60 10.33 -8.85 -14.97
CA ALA A 60 9.20 -8.57 -15.85
C ALA A 60 9.69 -8.11 -17.25
N ILE A 61 10.71 -7.26 -17.30
CA ILE A 61 11.33 -6.82 -18.55
C ILE A 61 11.94 -8.02 -19.28
N PHE A 62 12.63 -8.90 -18.56
CA PHE A 62 13.23 -10.10 -19.13
C PHE A 62 12.18 -11.07 -19.68
N LEU A 63 11.00 -11.15 -19.06
CA LEU A 63 9.85 -11.92 -19.53
C LEU A 63 9.12 -11.30 -20.73
N GLY A 64 9.50 -10.08 -21.14
CA GLY A 64 8.97 -9.42 -22.33
C GLY A 64 7.76 -8.51 -22.07
N PHE A 65 7.43 -8.23 -20.82
CA PHE A 65 6.37 -7.25 -20.48
C PHE A 65 6.77 -5.83 -20.92
N LYS A 66 5.85 -5.13 -21.55
CA LYS A 66 6.10 -3.78 -22.09
C LYS A 66 4.89 -2.84 -21.82
N ASN A 67 5.18 -1.55 -21.85
CA ASN A 67 4.16 -0.49 -21.79
C ASN A 67 3.13 -0.66 -20.66
N ALA A 68 1.87 -0.89 -21.01
CA ALA A 68 0.76 -0.98 -20.06
C ALA A 68 0.92 -2.12 -19.05
N GLU A 69 1.45 -3.26 -19.46
CA GLU A 69 1.67 -4.42 -18.59
C GLU A 69 2.72 -4.10 -17.50
N LEU A 70 3.78 -3.43 -17.90
CA LEU A 70 4.83 -2.97 -16.99
C LEU A 70 4.29 -1.92 -16.03
N ALA A 71 3.46 -1.00 -16.50
CA ALA A 71 2.79 -0.01 -15.65
C ALA A 71 1.88 -0.66 -14.59
N CYS A 72 1.12 -1.69 -14.97
CA CYS A 72 0.30 -2.46 -14.04
C CYS A 72 1.14 -3.16 -12.96
N LEU A 73 2.27 -3.76 -13.35
CA LEU A 73 3.19 -4.42 -12.41
C LEU A 73 3.82 -3.42 -11.44
N ILE A 74 4.23 -2.25 -11.92
CA ILE A 74 4.75 -1.18 -11.07
C ILE A 74 3.68 -0.72 -10.07
N ALA A 75 2.47 -0.48 -10.55
CA ALA A 75 1.34 -0.09 -9.68
C ALA A 75 1.08 -1.15 -8.60
N LEU A 76 1.20 -2.43 -8.94
CA LEU A 76 1.00 -3.53 -8.01
C LEU A 76 2.12 -3.62 -6.95
N PHE A 77 3.38 -3.57 -7.38
CA PHE A 77 4.53 -3.78 -6.50
C PHE A 77 4.92 -2.53 -5.69
N ALA A 78 4.76 -1.35 -6.27
CA ALA A 78 5.04 -0.08 -5.60
C ALA A 78 3.82 0.50 -4.88
N ALA A 79 2.67 -0.18 -4.91
CA ALA A 79 1.48 0.23 -4.18
C ALA A 79 1.70 0.20 -2.66
N PRO A 80 1.07 1.11 -1.91
CA PRO A 80 1.16 1.12 -0.46
C PRO A 80 0.57 -0.14 0.18
N THR A 81 0.93 -0.37 1.42
CA THR A 81 0.34 -1.47 2.21
C THR A 81 -1.15 -1.22 2.41
N ALA A 82 -1.96 -2.24 2.22
CA ALA A 82 -3.41 -2.14 2.37
C ALA A 82 -3.82 -1.80 3.80
N VAL A 83 -4.80 -0.92 3.95
CA VAL A 83 -5.33 -0.51 5.27
C VAL A 83 -5.92 -1.70 6.03
N THR A 84 -6.41 -2.70 5.31
CA THR A 84 -6.91 -3.95 5.88
C THR A 84 -5.87 -4.71 6.69
N SER A 85 -4.58 -4.54 6.40
CA SER A 85 -3.52 -5.20 7.18
C SER A 85 -3.46 -4.70 8.63
N PHE A 86 -3.77 -3.42 8.87
CA PHE A 86 -3.93 -2.87 10.22
C PHE A 86 -5.07 -3.57 10.98
N THR A 87 -6.23 -3.70 10.32
CA THR A 87 -7.41 -4.35 10.91
C THR A 87 -7.12 -5.82 11.23
N MET A 88 -6.47 -6.53 10.31
CA MET A 88 -6.09 -7.93 10.50
C MET A 88 -5.08 -8.09 11.64
N ALA A 89 -4.05 -7.25 11.70
CA ALA A 89 -3.07 -7.28 12.78
C ALA A 89 -3.74 -7.08 14.14
N LYS A 90 -4.71 -6.16 14.23
CA LYS A 90 -5.46 -5.90 15.45
C LYS A 90 -6.33 -7.10 15.86
N GLN A 91 -7.00 -7.74 14.92
CA GLN A 91 -7.86 -8.91 15.19
C GLN A 91 -7.04 -10.15 15.60
N MET A 92 -5.83 -10.29 15.09
CA MET A 92 -4.93 -11.42 15.37
C MET A 92 -4.05 -11.19 16.60
N ASN A 93 -4.31 -10.17 17.42
CA ASN A 93 -3.46 -9.76 18.55
C ASN A 93 -1.99 -9.51 18.17
N GLY A 94 -1.77 -9.10 16.91
CA GLY A 94 -0.46 -8.66 16.44
C GLY A 94 -0.18 -7.21 16.82
N ASP A 95 0.99 -6.73 16.41
CA ASP A 95 1.38 -5.33 16.63
C ASP A 95 0.59 -4.41 15.66
N ALA A 96 -0.62 -4.04 16.07
CA ALA A 96 -1.50 -3.17 15.30
C ALA A 96 -0.92 -1.76 15.14
N GLU A 97 -0.18 -1.30 16.14
CA GLU A 97 0.44 0.03 16.14
C GLU A 97 1.54 0.11 15.08
N LEU A 98 2.44 -0.87 15.05
CA LEU A 98 3.46 -0.98 14.00
C LEU A 98 2.83 -1.11 12.60
N SER A 99 1.81 -1.95 12.46
CA SER A 99 1.08 -2.12 11.20
C SER A 99 0.44 -0.82 10.72
N GLY A 100 -0.16 -0.06 11.65
CA GLY A 100 -0.74 1.26 11.36
C GLY A 100 0.29 2.26 10.85
N HIS A 101 1.44 2.33 11.51
CA HIS A 101 2.55 3.20 11.07
C HIS A 101 3.06 2.80 9.69
N ILE A 102 3.22 1.50 9.42
CA ILE A 102 3.63 0.99 8.10
C ILE A 102 2.64 1.44 7.02
N VAL A 103 1.34 1.32 7.25
CA VAL A 103 0.30 1.74 6.29
C VAL A 103 0.41 3.23 5.99
N ILE A 104 0.52 4.08 7.01
CA ILE A 104 0.59 5.54 6.84
C ILE A 104 1.85 5.93 6.08
N PHE A 105 3.02 5.47 6.51
CA PHE A 105 4.29 5.83 5.88
C PHE A 105 4.44 5.26 4.47
N THR A 106 4.01 4.02 4.23
CA THR A 106 4.03 3.46 2.88
C THR A 106 3.07 4.18 1.94
N SER A 107 1.91 4.62 2.43
CA SER A 107 0.97 5.41 1.63
C SER A 107 1.55 6.77 1.23
N ALA A 108 2.18 7.48 2.16
CA ALA A 108 2.81 8.76 1.88
C ALA A 108 4.01 8.63 0.92
N LEU A 109 4.86 7.62 1.14
CA LEU A 109 6.07 7.41 0.35
C LEU A 109 5.82 6.70 -0.98
N SER A 110 4.70 5.99 -1.13
CA SER A 110 4.35 5.29 -2.38
C SER A 110 4.22 6.23 -3.57
N ILE A 111 3.73 7.45 -3.36
CA ILE A 111 3.63 8.47 -4.41
C ILE A 111 5.00 8.79 -4.98
N ILE A 112 5.97 9.02 -4.11
CA ILE A 112 7.35 9.32 -4.50
C ILE A 112 8.00 8.10 -5.18
N SER A 113 7.78 6.91 -4.62
CA SER A 113 8.31 5.66 -5.16
C SER A 113 7.75 5.35 -6.55
N LEU A 114 6.44 5.49 -6.75
CA LEU A 114 5.79 5.30 -8.05
C LEU A 114 6.34 6.29 -9.09
N PHE A 115 6.44 7.56 -8.72
CA PHE A 115 7.01 8.58 -9.61
C PHE A 115 8.45 8.23 -10.01
N PHE A 116 9.27 7.82 -9.05
CA PHE A 116 10.67 7.44 -9.28
C PHE A 116 10.80 6.25 -10.24
N TRP A 117 10.02 5.19 -10.03
CA TRP A 117 10.05 4.00 -10.87
C TRP A 117 9.52 4.26 -12.28
N ILE A 118 8.44 5.00 -12.42
CA ILE A 118 7.89 5.39 -13.73
C ILE A 118 8.90 6.26 -14.48
N PHE A 119 9.54 7.19 -13.80
CA PHE A 119 10.55 8.06 -14.39
C PHE A 119 11.77 7.27 -14.91
N ILE A 120 12.30 6.34 -14.11
CA ILE A 120 13.43 5.48 -14.52
C ILE A 120 13.06 4.67 -15.76
N LEU A 121 11.91 4.01 -15.77
CA LEU A 121 11.50 3.15 -16.87
C LEU A 121 11.21 3.93 -18.14
N LYS A 122 10.69 5.13 -18.02
CA LYS A 122 10.51 6.03 -19.17
C LYS A 122 11.84 6.48 -19.75
N GLN A 123 12.82 6.78 -18.90
CA GLN A 123 14.19 7.11 -19.36
C GLN A 123 14.89 5.92 -20.04
N MET A 124 14.64 4.72 -19.58
CA MET A 124 15.18 3.50 -20.18
C MET A 124 14.46 3.06 -21.46
N GLY A 125 13.38 3.73 -21.83
CA GLY A 125 12.64 3.46 -23.08
C GLY A 125 11.75 2.22 -23.04
N PHE A 126 11.39 1.72 -21.85
CA PHE A 126 10.49 0.58 -21.69
C PHE A 126 9.00 0.97 -21.61
N MET A 127 8.73 2.27 -21.48
CA MET A 127 7.39 2.83 -21.47
C MET A 127 7.27 4.01 -22.44
#